data_77f121359850243ad2b4fc962407bc07
#
_entry.id   77f121359850243ad2b4fc962407bc07
#
_cell.length_a   1.000
_cell.length_b   1.000
_cell.length_c   1.000
_cell.angle_alpha   90.00
_cell.angle_beta   90.00
_cell.angle_gamma   90.00
#
_symmetry.space_group_name_H-M   'P 1'
#
loop_
_entity.id
_entity.type
_entity.pdbx_description
1 polymer ?
#
loop_
_entity_poly.entity_id
_entity_poly.type
_entity_poly.pdbx_seq_one_letter_code
_entity_poly.pdbx_strand_id
1 'polypeptide(L)'
;MTHVATVLVLAMAAVALAESAPPPAAPAAPPPGACVIRIGGKVVDPATHAIVVPDQPTPQETFAAKDLQVHIEKLTGKSLPLVSDSALAAQTPIVVGRCAATLAKLGVPVDFDGLGLEGIVIETKGPALVLAGNKRGVLYAVYTFLEEQCGCRWLTPDCTVVPREGTFEIGDLHVRYLPPLEYRATDYPCSRDADWAVRNRINGTQTRLDEPRGGKVAYSHFVHTFNEILDPAKHFAAHPEYFSEVKGKRLGGQTQLCLTNPAVLEIAKKTVRQWIKDAPAATIFSVSQNDWHHFCECANCKALADKEGSQAGPLLHFVNAIADDIARDYPDKIIDTLAYQYTRKPPKEVRPRPNVSVRLCSIECCFAHALDACPTNASFVEDIRGWHEKCNRLYIWDYVINYSHSIMPFPNLRVIKPNIRFFAANGVKGLYEEACYFTKGSEVAELRTYLMAKTLWNPDYDTDRAIDEFLKGYYGPASPALRQYLDLVHRQVGEHADWHTSINTGPGLPYLRAEVIEEAARRFDEAEASVREDATLLHRVQVARLPVLYVQIVNTKPGEKPAGAGAADVPALLQTFETIARKEGLTMLREGGDTARLDPWLAAMRKKHVKEAK
;
A
#
# COMPACT_ATOMS: atom_id res chain seq x y z
N MET A 1 -13.50 -31.78 11.38
CA MET A 1 -13.27 -31.87 9.91
C MET A 1 -12.09 -30.98 9.63
N THR A 2 -10.98 -31.57 9.34
CA THR A 2 -9.64 -30.99 9.32
C THR A 2 -9.34 -30.51 7.89
N HIS A 3 -9.32 -29.20 7.68
CA HIS A 3 -8.69 -28.62 6.50
C HIS A 3 -7.29 -28.14 6.90
N VAL A 4 -6.30 -28.91 6.48
CA VAL A 4 -4.89 -28.60 6.58
C VAL A 4 -4.62 -27.52 5.51
N ALA A 5 -4.46 -26.27 5.93
CA ALA A 5 -3.85 -25.24 5.11
C ALA A 5 -2.32 -25.49 5.13
N THR A 6 -1.80 -26.10 4.08
CA THR A 6 -0.37 -26.21 3.85
C THR A 6 0.09 -24.89 3.24
N VAL A 7 0.56 -23.97 4.07
CA VAL A 7 1.25 -22.77 3.60
C VAL A 7 2.69 -23.15 3.32
N LEU A 8 3.07 -23.07 2.06
CA LEU A 8 4.45 -23.31 1.60
C LEU A 8 5.30 -22.09 2.01
N VAL A 9 6.36 -22.35 2.76
CA VAL A 9 7.42 -21.37 2.99
C VAL A 9 8.10 -21.10 1.64
N LEU A 10 7.82 -19.95 1.03
CA LEU A 10 8.58 -19.45 -0.10
C LEU A 10 9.88 -18.84 0.42
N ALA A 11 10.95 -19.63 0.34
CA ALA A 11 12.30 -19.10 0.31
C ALA A 11 12.37 -18.10 -0.85
N MET A 12 12.82 -16.88 -0.60
CA MET A 12 13.21 -15.94 -1.66
C MET A 12 14.42 -16.49 -2.40
N ALA A 13 14.20 -17.44 -3.32
CA ALA A 13 15.18 -17.76 -4.33
C ALA A 13 15.19 -16.60 -5.34
N ALA A 14 16.37 -16.05 -5.57
CA ALA A 14 16.62 -15.07 -6.62
C ALA A 14 16.14 -15.66 -7.96
N VAL A 15 14.98 -15.24 -8.43
CA VAL A 15 14.54 -15.52 -9.79
C VAL A 15 15.40 -14.66 -10.71
N ALA A 16 16.29 -15.30 -11.45
CA ALA A 16 16.98 -14.69 -12.58
C ALA A 16 15.91 -14.12 -13.53
N LEU A 17 15.91 -12.80 -13.65
CA LEU A 17 15.08 -12.06 -14.61
C LEU A 17 15.51 -12.49 -16.01
N ALA A 18 14.68 -13.25 -16.69
CA ALA A 18 14.75 -13.32 -18.14
C ALA A 18 14.51 -11.88 -18.66
N GLU A 19 15.46 -11.34 -19.43
CA GLU A 19 15.31 -10.06 -20.11
C GLU A 19 14.07 -10.13 -21.00
N SER A 20 13.00 -9.48 -20.52
CA SER A 20 11.82 -9.23 -21.36
C SER A 20 12.21 -8.19 -22.42
N ALA A 21 11.76 -8.41 -23.64
CA ALA A 21 11.89 -7.45 -24.75
C ALA A 21 11.54 -6.03 -24.27
N PRO A 22 12.23 -4.99 -24.78
CA PRO A 22 11.95 -3.61 -24.40
C PRO A 22 10.48 -3.31 -24.64
N PRO A 23 9.81 -2.60 -23.71
CA PRO A 23 8.42 -2.19 -23.92
C PRO A 23 8.32 -1.39 -25.22
N PRO A 24 7.19 -1.46 -25.93
CA PRO A 24 6.96 -0.64 -27.12
C PRO A 24 7.21 0.84 -26.77
N ALA A 25 7.87 1.55 -27.69
CA ALA A 25 8.21 2.96 -27.51
C ALA A 25 6.99 3.72 -27.01
N ALA A 26 7.14 4.43 -25.89
CA ALA A 26 6.08 5.27 -25.35
C ALA A 26 5.56 6.19 -26.45
N PRO A 27 4.23 6.39 -26.58
CA PRO A 27 3.68 7.32 -27.54
C PRO A 27 4.33 8.70 -27.35
N ALA A 28 4.64 9.37 -28.47
CA ALA A 28 5.27 10.70 -28.45
C ALA A 28 4.55 11.60 -27.44
N ALA A 29 5.33 12.29 -26.59
CA ALA A 29 4.76 13.20 -25.61
C ALA A 29 3.83 14.19 -26.31
N PRO A 30 2.57 14.35 -25.85
CA PRO A 30 1.64 15.29 -26.46
C PRO A 30 2.22 16.71 -26.33
N PRO A 31 1.85 17.62 -27.26
CA PRO A 31 2.34 18.98 -27.22
C PRO A 31 2.05 19.63 -25.86
N PRO A 32 2.92 20.57 -25.41
CA PRO A 32 2.72 21.29 -24.13
C PRO A 32 1.34 21.94 -24.08
N GLY A 33 0.74 21.96 -22.89
CA GLY A 33 -0.56 22.59 -22.66
C GLY A 33 -0.53 24.12 -22.77
N ALA A 34 -1.71 24.72 -22.91
CA ALA A 34 -1.90 26.17 -22.97
C ALA A 34 -2.44 26.73 -21.63
N CYS A 35 -2.12 26.08 -20.51
CA CYS A 35 -2.54 26.58 -19.21
C CYS A 35 -1.82 27.89 -18.84
N VAL A 36 -2.53 28.75 -18.08
CA VAL A 36 -1.95 29.91 -17.45
C VAL A 36 -1.91 29.71 -15.94
N ILE A 37 -0.74 29.82 -15.35
CA ILE A 37 -0.58 29.81 -13.88
C ILE A 37 -0.37 31.26 -13.44
N ARG A 38 -1.17 31.71 -12.46
CA ARG A 38 -1.03 33.04 -11.83
C ARG A 38 -0.81 32.85 -10.33
N ILE A 39 0.17 33.52 -9.78
CA ILE A 39 0.45 33.55 -8.34
C ILE A 39 0.37 35.01 -7.89
N GLY A 40 -0.50 35.29 -6.91
CA GLY A 40 -0.71 36.67 -6.45
C GLY A 40 -1.07 37.63 -7.62
N GLY A 41 -1.87 37.15 -8.58
CA GLY A 41 -2.31 37.88 -9.77
C GLY A 41 -1.28 38.03 -10.90
N LYS A 42 -0.01 37.60 -10.71
CA LYS A 42 1.04 37.63 -11.76
C LYS A 42 1.14 36.32 -12.50
N VAL A 43 1.23 36.40 -13.84
CA VAL A 43 1.47 35.20 -14.68
C VAL A 43 2.86 34.64 -14.43
N VAL A 44 2.94 33.35 -14.19
CA VAL A 44 4.20 32.62 -14.09
C VAL A 44 4.81 32.48 -15.50
N ASP A 45 5.93 33.15 -15.71
CA ASP A 45 6.60 33.26 -17.01
C ASP A 45 8.13 33.27 -16.83
N PRO A 46 8.92 32.67 -17.73
CA PRO A 46 10.38 32.64 -17.64
C PRO A 46 11.06 34.03 -17.56
N ALA A 47 10.42 35.07 -18.11
CA ALA A 47 10.94 36.45 -18.03
C ALA A 47 10.78 37.06 -16.63
N THR A 48 9.82 36.57 -15.84
CA THR A 48 9.45 37.18 -14.55
C THR A 48 9.65 36.29 -13.36
N HIS A 49 9.74 34.96 -13.53
CA HIS A 49 9.86 33.99 -12.46
C HIS A 49 11.06 33.05 -12.67
N ALA A 50 11.64 32.59 -11.57
CA ALA A 50 12.66 31.56 -11.55
C ALA A 50 12.38 30.53 -10.45
N ILE A 51 12.69 29.26 -10.70
CA ILE A 51 12.77 28.23 -9.66
C ILE A 51 14.11 28.39 -8.94
N VAL A 52 14.06 28.55 -7.62
CA VAL A 52 15.24 28.84 -6.80
C VAL A 52 15.54 27.62 -5.91
N VAL A 53 16.76 27.12 -5.97
CA VAL A 53 17.28 26.03 -5.12
C VAL A 53 18.42 26.54 -4.24
N PRO A 54 18.77 25.87 -3.14
CA PRO A 54 19.95 26.22 -2.35
C PRO A 54 21.23 26.29 -3.20
N ASP A 55 22.25 27.03 -2.74
CA ASP A 55 23.55 27.10 -3.42
C ASP A 55 24.24 25.73 -3.51
N GLN A 56 23.96 24.87 -2.54
CA GLN A 56 24.38 23.46 -2.50
C GLN A 56 23.15 22.58 -2.28
N PRO A 57 22.35 22.33 -3.33
CA PRO A 57 21.12 21.58 -3.19
C PRO A 57 21.40 20.11 -2.92
N THR A 58 20.59 19.52 -2.05
CA THR A 58 20.56 18.07 -1.88
C THR A 58 20.06 17.37 -3.16
N PRO A 59 20.32 16.05 -3.33
CA PRO A 59 19.73 15.29 -4.44
C PRO A 59 18.21 15.41 -4.52
N GLN A 60 17.52 15.48 -3.38
CA GLN A 60 16.08 15.62 -3.29
C GLN A 60 15.59 17.00 -3.77
N GLU A 61 16.24 18.07 -3.34
CA GLU A 61 15.90 19.45 -3.77
C GLU A 61 16.15 19.61 -5.28
N THR A 62 17.26 19.05 -5.78
CA THR A 62 17.55 19.04 -7.21
C THR A 62 16.49 18.29 -8.02
N PHE A 63 16.08 17.11 -7.54
CA PHE A 63 15.05 16.31 -8.21
C PHE A 63 13.68 16.99 -8.16
N ALA A 64 13.29 17.54 -7.00
CA ALA A 64 12.04 18.25 -6.80
C ALA A 64 11.93 19.49 -7.72
N ALA A 65 12.99 20.28 -7.81
CA ALA A 65 13.02 21.48 -8.65
C ALA A 65 12.93 21.14 -10.15
N LYS A 66 13.62 20.09 -10.60
CA LYS A 66 13.54 19.62 -11.98
C LYS A 66 12.18 19.04 -12.34
N ASP A 67 11.58 18.26 -11.43
CA ASP A 67 10.25 17.70 -11.68
C ASP A 67 9.16 18.79 -11.68
N LEU A 68 9.30 19.82 -10.83
CA LEU A 68 8.46 21.02 -10.87
C LEU A 68 8.61 21.76 -12.22
N GLN A 69 9.83 21.99 -12.67
CA GLN A 69 10.14 22.63 -13.95
C GLN A 69 9.46 21.90 -15.12
N VAL A 70 9.61 20.58 -15.18
CA VAL A 70 9.01 19.72 -16.21
C VAL A 70 7.48 19.80 -16.18
N HIS A 71 6.86 19.81 -15.00
CA HIS A 71 5.40 19.89 -14.90
C HIS A 71 4.86 21.27 -15.25
N ILE A 72 5.55 22.36 -14.86
CA ILE A 72 5.19 23.73 -15.28
C ILE A 72 5.29 23.85 -16.80
N GLU A 73 6.34 23.30 -17.39
CA GLU A 73 6.52 23.28 -18.86
C GLU A 73 5.39 22.49 -19.56
N LYS A 74 5.03 21.31 -19.05
CA LYS A 74 3.90 20.53 -19.57
C LYS A 74 2.57 21.26 -19.48
N LEU A 75 2.35 22.03 -18.41
CA LEU A 75 1.13 22.82 -18.20
C LEU A 75 1.08 24.05 -19.11
N THR A 76 2.17 24.82 -19.18
CA THR A 76 2.19 26.16 -19.75
C THR A 76 2.88 26.29 -21.12
N GLY A 77 3.60 25.26 -21.54
CA GLY A 77 4.48 25.32 -22.70
C GLY A 77 5.78 26.12 -22.49
N LYS A 78 6.05 26.54 -21.24
CA LYS A 78 7.18 27.41 -20.91
C LYS A 78 8.06 26.80 -19.82
N SER A 79 9.35 26.69 -20.08
CA SER A 79 10.33 26.21 -19.10
C SER A 79 10.90 27.36 -18.29
N LEU A 80 10.75 27.31 -16.96
CA LEU A 80 11.28 28.34 -16.06
C LEU A 80 12.79 28.16 -15.88
N PRO A 81 13.58 29.25 -15.70
CA PRO A 81 14.97 29.16 -15.34
C PRO A 81 15.12 28.54 -13.93
N LEU A 82 16.16 27.71 -13.75
CA LEU A 82 16.57 27.13 -12.48
C LEU A 82 17.82 27.86 -12.02
N VAL A 83 17.78 28.50 -10.85
CA VAL A 83 18.88 29.31 -10.32
C VAL A 83 19.21 28.94 -8.87
N SER A 84 20.43 29.19 -8.43
CA SER A 84 20.80 29.05 -7.03
C SER A 84 20.35 30.27 -6.20
N ASP A 85 20.23 30.10 -4.88
CA ASP A 85 19.75 31.10 -3.93
C ASP A 85 20.53 32.42 -4.02
N SER A 86 21.87 32.33 -4.13
CA SER A 86 22.76 33.50 -4.28
C SER A 86 22.74 34.14 -5.67
N ALA A 87 22.33 33.39 -6.69
CA ALA A 87 22.28 33.86 -8.08
C ALA A 87 20.92 34.45 -8.49
N LEU A 88 19.94 34.45 -7.60
CA LEU A 88 18.63 35.06 -7.85
C LEU A 88 18.76 36.57 -8.06
N ALA A 89 18.44 37.04 -9.27
CA ALA A 89 18.51 38.44 -9.66
C ALA A 89 17.15 39.15 -9.39
N ALA A 90 16.52 39.63 -10.46
CA ALA A 90 15.28 40.42 -10.37
C ALA A 90 13.99 39.58 -10.50
N GLN A 91 14.11 38.26 -10.75
CA GLN A 91 12.94 37.40 -10.92
C GLN A 91 12.21 37.16 -9.61
N THR A 92 10.92 36.94 -9.71
CA THR A 92 10.07 36.47 -8.61
C THR A 92 10.40 35.01 -8.31
N PRO A 93 10.73 34.64 -7.06
CA PRO A 93 11.14 33.28 -6.75
C PRO A 93 9.98 32.30 -6.61
N ILE A 94 10.19 31.11 -7.15
CA ILE A 94 9.51 29.88 -6.75
C ILE A 94 10.56 29.05 -6.01
N VAL A 95 10.56 29.15 -4.69
CA VAL A 95 11.57 28.55 -3.81
C VAL A 95 11.31 27.05 -3.68
N VAL A 96 12.33 26.21 -3.90
CA VAL A 96 12.30 24.77 -3.66
C VAL A 96 13.39 24.39 -2.67
N GLY A 97 13.00 24.03 -1.46
CA GLY A 97 13.91 23.60 -0.41
C GLY A 97 14.41 24.73 0.51
N ARG A 98 15.63 24.57 1.00
CA ARG A 98 16.22 25.37 2.08
C ARG A 98 17.02 26.58 1.56
N CYS A 99 16.38 27.47 0.81
CA CYS A 99 17.00 28.70 0.28
C CYS A 99 17.03 29.81 1.35
N ALA A 100 18.04 29.81 2.20
CA ALA A 100 18.07 30.62 3.40
C ALA A 100 18.00 32.14 3.13
N ALA A 101 18.71 32.64 2.10
CA ALA A 101 18.73 34.06 1.76
C ALA A 101 17.37 34.53 1.20
N THR A 102 16.80 33.77 0.28
CA THR A 102 15.49 34.12 -0.30
C THR A 102 14.38 34.00 0.73
N LEU A 103 14.35 32.95 1.58
CA LEU A 103 13.36 32.81 2.66
C LEU A 103 13.39 33.99 3.64
N ALA A 104 14.60 34.42 4.05
CA ALA A 104 14.76 35.59 4.89
C ALA A 104 14.25 36.88 4.24
N LYS A 105 14.59 37.10 2.96
CA LYS A 105 14.12 38.25 2.17
C LYS A 105 12.60 38.29 2.01
N LEU A 106 11.96 37.13 1.86
CA LEU A 106 10.50 37.00 1.78
C LEU A 106 9.82 37.13 3.15
N GLY A 107 10.55 37.03 4.25
CA GLY A 107 9.99 37.00 5.60
C GLY A 107 9.16 35.73 5.87
N VAL A 108 9.56 34.59 5.30
CA VAL A 108 8.90 33.28 5.47
C VAL A 108 9.78 32.40 6.36
N PRO A 109 9.52 32.34 7.68
CA PRO A 109 10.24 31.46 8.56
C PRO A 109 9.80 30.00 8.35
N VAL A 110 10.75 29.09 8.20
CA VAL A 110 10.49 27.65 8.11
C VAL A 110 11.24 26.94 9.24
N ASP A 111 10.50 26.33 10.16
CA ASP A 111 11.03 25.43 11.18
C ASP A 111 11.31 24.05 10.56
N PHE A 112 12.47 23.91 9.95
CA PHE A 112 12.87 22.66 9.31
C PHE A 112 13.03 21.50 10.30
N ASP A 113 13.42 21.76 11.54
CA ASP A 113 13.61 20.71 12.55
C ASP A 113 12.25 20.12 12.97
N GLY A 114 11.23 20.97 13.13
CA GLY A 114 9.87 20.53 13.43
C GLY A 114 9.15 19.81 12.28
N LEU A 115 9.65 19.91 11.03
CA LEU A 115 9.07 19.22 9.89
C LEU A 115 9.48 17.74 9.80
N GLY A 116 10.47 17.28 10.56
CA GLY A 116 11.00 15.92 10.41
C GLY A 116 11.43 15.62 8.97
N LEU A 117 11.25 14.38 8.52
CA LEU A 117 11.70 13.96 7.19
C LEU A 117 10.68 14.24 6.07
N GLU A 118 9.42 14.48 6.40
CA GLU A 118 8.31 14.45 5.43
C GLU A 118 7.30 15.61 5.58
N GLY A 119 7.45 16.43 6.60
CA GLY A 119 6.63 17.63 6.75
C GLY A 119 6.86 18.62 5.62
N ILE A 120 5.79 19.32 5.24
CA ILE A 120 5.78 20.26 4.12
C ILE A 120 5.37 21.66 4.54
N VAL A 121 5.91 22.64 3.83
CA VAL A 121 5.47 24.03 3.85
C VAL A 121 5.18 24.46 2.42
N ILE A 122 3.96 24.97 2.18
CA ILE A 122 3.59 25.62 0.93
C ILE A 122 3.04 27.00 1.29
N GLU A 123 3.73 28.05 0.87
CA GLU A 123 3.36 29.42 1.22
C GLU A 123 3.52 30.37 0.02
N THR A 124 2.56 31.25 -0.17
CA THR A 124 2.70 32.36 -1.10
C THR A 124 3.04 33.65 -0.37
N LYS A 125 3.83 34.50 -1.01
CA LYS A 125 4.12 35.86 -0.53
C LYS A 125 4.01 36.81 -1.70
N GLY A 126 2.81 37.38 -1.89
CA GLY A 126 2.45 38.04 -3.14
C GLY A 126 2.63 37.08 -4.32
N PRO A 127 3.44 37.43 -5.34
CA PRO A 127 3.65 36.54 -6.49
C PRO A 127 4.70 35.43 -6.25
N ALA A 128 5.43 35.46 -5.14
CA ALA A 128 6.41 34.43 -4.79
C ALA A 128 5.74 33.19 -4.18
N LEU A 129 6.33 32.01 -4.44
CA LEU A 129 5.90 30.73 -3.90
C LEU A 129 7.07 30.06 -3.16
N VAL A 130 6.77 29.47 -2.02
CA VAL A 130 7.72 28.66 -1.22
C VAL A 130 7.21 27.23 -1.14
N LEU A 131 8.02 26.28 -1.56
CA LEU A 131 7.81 24.84 -1.49
C LEU A 131 8.96 24.25 -0.68
N ALA A 132 8.77 24.02 0.61
CA ALA A 132 9.85 23.66 1.53
C ALA A 132 9.53 22.40 2.33
N GLY A 133 10.57 21.68 2.71
CA GLY A 133 10.56 20.49 3.56
C GLY A 133 11.94 19.86 3.60
N ASN A 134 12.14 18.93 4.51
CA ASN A 134 13.38 18.15 4.56
C ASN A 134 13.23 16.88 3.70
N LYS A 135 14.33 16.32 3.25
CA LYS A 135 14.42 15.01 2.58
C LYS A 135 13.21 14.74 1.64
N ARG A 136 12.29 13.84 2.00
CA ARG A 136 11.07 13.61 1.21
C ARG A 136 10.07 14.76 1.24
N GLY A 137 10.08 15.57 2.30
CA GLY A 137 9.15 16.69 2.46
C GLY A 137 9.23 17.73 1.34
N VAL A 138 10.42 18.04 0.82
CA VAL A 138 10.54 19.00 -0.30
C VAL A 138 9.88 18.47 -1.57
N LEU A 139 10.01 17.17 -1.87
CA LEU A 139 9.34 16.50 -2.97
C LEU A 139 7.82 16.53 -2.78
N TYR A 140 7.38 16.22 -1.57
CA TYR A 140 5.96 16.19 -1.23
C TYR A 140 5.31 17.58 -1.27
N ALA A 141 6.04 18.66 -0.93
CA ALA A 141 5.57 20.02 -1.10
C ALA A 141 5.33 20.34 -2.58
N VAL A 142 6.27 19.98 -3.45
CA VAL A 142 6.12 20.17 -4.91
C VAL A 142 4.92 19.38 -5.44
N TYR A 143 4.81 18.09 -5.10
CA TYR A 143 3.70 17.28 -5.61
C TYR A 143 2.34 17.69 -5.03
N THR A 144 2.29 18.14 -3.79
CA THR A 144 1.06 18.69 -3.21
C THR A 144 0.62 19.96 -3.92
N PHE A 145 1.56 20.86 -4.23
CA PHE A 145 1.28 22.05 -5.01
C PHE A 145 0.77 21.71 -6.42
N LEU A 146 1.45 20.87 -7.15
CA LEU A 146 1.05 20.45 -8.49
C LEU A 146 -0.31 19.73 -8.50
N GLU A 147 -0.59 18.95 -7.49
CA GLU A 147 -1.84 18.19 -7.36
C GLU A 147 -3.02 19.09 -7.00
N GLU A 148 -2.89 19.90 -5.94
CA GLU A 148 -4.00 20.65 -5.38
C GLU A 148 -4.22 22.01 -6.06
N GLN A 149 -3.15 22.61 -6.59
CA GLN A 149 -3.22 23.94 -7.20
C GLN A 149 -3.22 23.89 -8.73
N CYS A 150 -2.57 22.89 -9.34
CA CYS A 150 -2.43 22.80 -10.79
C CYS A 150 -3.18 21.61 -11.42
N GLY A 151 -3.90 20.82 -10.63
CA GLY A 151 -4.74 19.72 -11.12
C GLY A 151 -3.99 18.52 -11.70
N CYS A 152 -2.68 18.40 -11.47
CA CYS A 152 -1.92 17.22 -11.88
C CYS A 152 -2.34 15.99 -11.09
N ARG A 153 -2.41 14.81 -11.75
CA ARG A 153 -2.73 13.52 -11.09
C ARG A 153 -1.85 12.42 -11.65
N TRP A 154 -1.26 11.61 -10.78
CA TRP A 154 -0.47 10.44 -11.13
C TRP A 154 -1.27 9.20 -10.74
N LEU A 155 -2.15 8.75 -11.67
CA LEU A 155 -3.14 7.71 -11.41
C LEU A 155 -2.49 6.33 -11.33
N THR A 156 -1.66 6.02 -12.33
CA THR A 156 -0.83 4.81 -12.40
C THR A 156 0.56 5.19 -12.95
N PRO A 157 1.56 4.30 -12.92
CA PRO A 157 2.87 4.59 -13.51
C PRO A 157 2.83 5.02 -14.97
N ASP A 158 1.87 4.52 -15.74
CA ASP A 158 1.67 4.79 -17.16
C ASP A 158 0.50 5.77 -17.47
N CYS A 159 -0.16 6.29 -16.44
CA CYS A 159 -1.28 7.22 -16.60
C CYS A 159 -1.12 8.45 -15.70
N THR A 160 -0.62 9.53 -16.28
CA THR A 160 -0.52 10.85 -15.64
C THR A 160 -1.47 11.82 -16.32
N VAL A 161 -2.29 12.49 -15.53
CA VAL A 161 -3.16 13.60 -15.98
C VAL A 161 -2.43 14.90 -15.71
N VAL A 162 -2.14 15.65 -16.77
CA VAL A 162 -1.66 17.02 -16.72
C VAL A 162 -2.68 17.85 -17.50
N PRO A 163 -3.34 18.83 -16.88
CA PRO A 163 -4.28 19.71 -17.59
C PRO A 163 -3.62 20.39 -18.80
N ARG A 164 -4.39 20.57 -19.88
CA ARG A 164 -3.87 21.12 -21.13
C ARG A 164 -4.40 22.52 -21.46
N GLU A 165 -5.41 22.96 -20.71
CA GLU A 165 -6.07 24.26 -20.88
C GLU A 165 -6.62 24.72 -19.54
N GLY A 166 -6.82 26.03 -19.42
CA GLY A 166 -7.39 26.66 -18.22
C GLY A 166 -6.43 27.63 -17.55
N THR A 167 -6.96 28.35 -16.57
CA THR A 167 -6.19 29.26 -15.73
C THR A 167 -6.24 28.79 -14.28
N PHE A 168 -5.06 28.66 -13.68
CA PHE A 168 -4.89 28.36 -12.27
C PHE A 168 -4.56 29.64 -11.52
N GLU A 169 -5.56 30.20 -10.84
CA GLU A 169 -5.41 31.39 -10.00
C GLU A 169 -5.00 30.95 -8.58
N ILE A 170 -3.73 31.12 -8.25
CA ILE A 170 -3.17 30.71 -6.96
C ILE A 170 -3.18 31.93 -6.04
N GLY A 171 -4.09 31.90 -5.08
CA GLY A 171 -4.23 32.90 -4.03
C GLY A 171 -3.25 32.75 -2.88
N ASP A 172 -3.64 33.23 -1.72
CA ASP A 172 -2.82 33.12 -0.51
C ASP A 172 -2.84 31.68 0.00
N LEU A 173 -1.66 31.05 0.06
CA LEU A 173 -1.43 29.72 0.58
C LEU A 173 -0.61 29.79 1.88
N HIS A 174 -1.09 29.07 2.91
CA HIS A 174 -0.43 28.94 4.21
C HIS A 174 -0.52 27.49 4.69
N VAL A 175 0.13 26.56 3.98
CA VAL A 175 0.07 25.13 4.28
C VAL A 175 1.28 24.74 5.13
N ARG A 176 1.01 24.17 6.28
CA ARG A 176 1.96 23.47 7.16
C ARG A 176 1.35 22.12 7.45
N TYR A 177 1.95 21.05 6.97
CA TYR A 177 1.42 19.71 7.15
C TYR A 177 2.51 18.71 7.50
N LEU A 178 2.26 17.92 8.53
CA LEU A 178 3.08 16.79 8.95
C LEU A 178 2.21 15.54 8.88
N PRO A 179 2.55 14.54 8.04
CA PRO A 179 1.73 13.34 7.92
C PRO A 179 1.73 12.56 9.24
N PRO A 180 0.57 12.03 9.68
CA PRO A 180 0.49 11.28 10.93
C PRO A 180 1.20 9.92 10.86
N LEU A 181 1.35 9.36 9.64
CA LEU A 181 1.97 8.07 9.39
C LEU A 181 3.39 8.25 8.83
N GLU A 182 4.39 7.77 9.56
CA GLU A 182 5.80 7.76 9.13
C GLU A 182 6.13 6.61 8.16
N TYR A 183 5.32 5.55 8.13
CA TYR A 183 5.42 4.41 7.24
C TYR A 183 4.09 4.20 6.51
N ARG A 184 4.12 4.28 5.19
CA ARG A 184 2.96 4.17 4.30
C ARG A 184 3.29 3.19 3.20
N ALA A 185 2.71 2.01 3.27
CA ALA A 185 3.07 0.90 2.39
C ALA A 185 1.86 0.14 1.86
N THR A 186 1.96 -0.31 0.63
CA THR A 186 1.16 -1.36 0.03
C THR A 186 2.02 -2.12 -0.96
N ASP A 187 1.68 -3.35 -1.27
CA ASP A 187 2.44 -4.17 -2.22
C ASP A 187 1.75 -4.40 -3.57
N TYR A 188 0.69 -3.64 -3.86
CA TYR A 188 0.18 -3.57 -5.24
C TYR A 188 1.30 -3.16 -6.22
N PRO A 189 1.31 -3.73 -7.45
CA PRO A 189 2.39 -3.48 -8.42
C PRO A 189 2.70 -2.00 -8.69
N CYS A 190 1.69 -1.11 -8.71
CA CYS A 190 1.87 0.33 -8.92
C CYS A 190 2.80 0.97 -7.89
N SER A 191 2.74 0.54 -6.63
CA SER A 191 3.55 1.11 -5.54
C SER A 191 5.05 0.83 -5.67
N ARG A 192 5.44 -0.12 -6.53
CA ARG A 192 6.85 -0.46 -6.78
C ARG A 192 7.54 0.52 -7.72
N ASP A 193 6.78 1.24 -8.55
CA ASP A 193 7.35 2.29 -9.40
C ASP A 193 7.79 3.48 -8.55
N ALA A 194 9.05 3.90 -8.73
CA ALA A 194 9.65 4.92 -7.88
C ALA A 194 9.05 6.31 -8.08
N ASP A 195 8.75 6.68 -9.34
CA ASP A 195 8.17 7.97 -9.68
C ASP A 195 6.72 8.06 -9.22
N TRP A 196 5.94 7.00 -9.43
CA TRP A 196 4.58 6.93 -8.93
C TRP A 196 4.54 6.98 -7.39
N ALA A 197 5.41 6.20 -6.73
CA ALA A 197 5.45 6.11 -5.27
C ALA A 197 5.78 7.47 -4.62
N VAL A 198 6.82 8.17 -5.09
CA VAL A 198 7.20 9.47 -4.52
C VAL A 198 6.12 10.53 -4.76
N ARG A 199 5.52 10.55 -5.95
CA ARG A 199 4.46 11.50 -6.31
C ARG A 199 3.16 11.25 -5.52
N ASN A 200 2.88 10.01 -5.16
CA ASN A 200 1.75 9.62 -4.33
C ASN A 200 2.11 9.43 -2.84
N ARG A 201 3.33 9.80 -2.42
CA ARG A 201 3.82 9.85 -1.02
C ARG A 201 3.81 8.49 -0.31
N ILE A 202 3.94 7.39 -1.05
CA ILE A 202 4.20 6.05 -0.54
C ILE A 202 5.70 5.90 -0.30
N ASN A 203 6.09 5.43 0.89
CA ASN A 203 7.50 5.36 1.30
C ASN A 203 7.93 4.00 1.85
N GLY A 204 7.06 2.99 1.77
CA GLY A 204 7.28 1.68 2.36
C GLY A 204 8.39 0.86 1.70
N THR A 205 8.75 -0.25 2.32
CA THR A 205 9.89 -1.10 1.92
C THR A 205 9.73 -1.70 0.51
N GLN A 206 8.49 -1.86 0.02
CA GLN A 206 8.18 -2.41 -1.29
C GLN A 206 8.51 -1.46 -2.45
N THR A 207 8.63 -0.16 -2.17
CA THR A 207 8.95 0.86 -3.18
C THR A 207 10.41 0.75 -3.65
N ARG A 208 10.67 1.30 -4.85
CA ARG A 208 12.04 1.41 -5.41
C ARG A 208 12.61 2.82 -5.27
N LEU A 209 12.21 3.54 -4.21
CA LEU A 209 12.71 4.90 -3.96
C LEU A 209 14.23 4.88 -3.74
N ASP A 210 14.91 5.64 -4.58
CA ASP A 210 16.34 5.92 -4.51
C ASP A 210 16.63 7.21 -3.73
N GLU A 211 17.91 7.58 -3.61
CA GLU A 211 18.33 8.77 -2.88
C GLU A 211 17.71 10.07 -3.43
N PRO A 212 17.71 10.37 -4.75
CA PRO A 212 17.05 11.56 -5.28
C PRO A 212 15.57 11.65 -4.95
N ARG A 213 14.85 10.53 -4.81
CA ARG A 213 13.46 10.45 -4.39
C ARG A 213 13.28 10.37 -2.87
N GLY A 214 14.35 10.64 -2.11
CA GLY A 214 14.36 10.70 -0.65
C GLY A 214 14.47 9.34 0.05
N GLY A 215 14.66 8.25 -0.68
CA GLY A 215 14.76 6.89 -0.16
C GLY A 215 13.46 6.39 0.48
N LYS A 216 13.48 5.14 0.92
CA LYS A 216 12.34 4.47 1.58
C LYS A 216 12.56 4.26 3.07
N VAL A 217 11.51 3.96 3.80
CA VAL A 217 11.60 3.35 5.13
C VAL A 217 11.86 1.86 4.92
N ALA A 218 13.10 1.46 5.12
CA ALA A 218 13.57 0.14 4.72
C ALA A 218 13.49 -0.85 5.89
N TYR A 219 12.80 -1.96 5.65
CA TYR A 219 12.94 -3.18 6.45
C TYR A 219 14.05 -4.06 5.89
N SER A 220 14.80 -4.68 6.80
CA SER A 220 15.56 -5.91 6.54
C SER A 220 14.89 -7.03 7.32
N HIS A 221 14.66 -8.20 6.69
CA HIS A 221 13.92 -9.30 7.33
C HIS A 221 12.52 -8.85 7.75
N PHE A 222 11.59 -8.83 6.80
CA PHE A 222 10.32 -8.12 6.94
C PHE A 222 9.34 -8.79 7.92
N VAL A 223 9.28 -10.13 7.93
CA VAL A 223 8.26 -10.88 8.67
C VAL A 223 8.63 -12.37 8.82
N HIS A 224 8.07 -13.05 9.84
CA HIS A 224 8.19 -14.50 10.07
C HIS A 224 9.64 -14.99 10.19
N THR A 225 10.44 -14.27 10.97
CA THR A 225 11.91 -14.39 10.98
C THR A 225 12.46 -15.43 11.97
N PHE A 226 11.63 -16.08 12.77
CA PHE A 226 12.14 -17.05 13.76
C PHE A 226 12.93 -18.20 13.15
N ASN A 227 12.52 -18.69 11.96
CA ASN A 227 13.29 -19.72 11.26
C ASN A 227 14.59 -19.17 10.64
N GLU A 228 14.66 -17.86 10.35
CA GLU A 228 15.90 -17.24 9.90
C GLU A 228 16.88 -17.02 11.05
N ILE A 229 16.36 -16.77 12.27
CA ILE A 229 17.16 -16.68 13.49
C ILE A 229 17.70 -18.08 13.87
N LEU A 230 16.82 -19.11 13.78
CA LEU A 230 17.17 -20.46 14.23
C LEU A 230 16.37 -21.50 13.45
N ASP A 231 17.02 -22.03 12.39
CA ASP A 231 16.43 -22.99 11.47
C ASP A 231 16.25 -24.37 12.16
N PRO A 232 15.01 -24.85 12.35
CA PRO A 232 14.78 -26.14 13.00
C PRO A 232 15.40 -27.31 12.25
N ALA A 233 15.53 -27.25 10.92
CA ALA A 233 16.16 -28.33 10.14
C ALA A 233 17.64 -28.50 10.48
N LYS A 234 18.31 -27.43 10.92
CA LYS A 234 19.73 -27.47 11.30
C LYS A 234 19.98 -27.75 12.79
N HIS A 235 19.07 -27.27 13.63
CA HIS A 235 19.35 -27.20 15.07
C HIS A 235 18.50 -28.14 15.93
N PHE A 236 17.32 -28.59 15.47
CA PHE A 236 16.40 -29.35 16.30
C PHE A 236 16.98 -30.68 16.82
N ALA A 237 17.72 -31.41 15.98
CA ALA A 237 18.28 -32.73 16.38
C ALA A 237 19.26 -32.63 17.56
N ALA A 238 20.04 -31.53 17.64
CA ALA A 238 21.01 -31.28 18.70
C ALA A 238 20.43 -30.52 19.90
N HIS A 239 19.44 -29.65 19.64
CA HIS A 239 18.89 -28.69 20.59
C HIS A 239 17.36 -28.58 20.49
N PRO A 240 16.60 -29.65 20.77
CA PRO A 240 15.13 -29.60 20.72
C PRO A 240 14.54 -28.58 21.70
N GLU A 241 15.24 -28.27 22.81
CA GLU A 241 14.84 -27.27 23.82
C GLU A 241 14.83 -25.81 23.31
N TYR A 242 15.42 -25.56 22.16
CA TYR A 242 15.36 -24.22 21.53
C TYR A 242 14.01 -23.93 20.88
N PHE A 243 13.23 -24.96 20.60
CA PHE A 243 11.98 -24.87 19.85
C PHE A 243 10.77 -25.10 20.77
N SER A 244 9.59 -24.80 20.25
CA SER A 244 8.36 -24.89 21.02
C SER A 244 8.11 -26.28 21.57
N GLU A 245 7.69 -26.31 22.82
CA GLU A 245 7.03 -27.46 23.43
C GLU A 245 5.53 -27.29 23.30
N VAL A 246 4.86 -28.24 22.68
CA VAL A 246 3.39 -28.25 22.51
C VAL A 246 2.87 -29.60 23.02
N LYS A 247 1.96 -29.57 23.98
CA LYS A 247 1.41 -30.76 24.64
C LYS A 247 2.52 -31.71 25.15
N GLY A 248 3.55 -31.13 25.76
CA GLY A 248 4.69 -31.84 26.33
C GLY A 248 5.70 -32.43 25.32
N LYS A 249 5.62 -32.06 24.04
CA LYS A 249 6.56 -32.51 23.01
C LYS A 249 7.20 -31.31 22.31
N ARG A 250 8.55 -31.37 22.12
CA ARG A 250 9.29 -30.40 21.31
C ARG A 250 9.04 -30.67 19.82
N LEU A 251 8.79 -29.60 19.05
CA LEU A 251 8.46 -29.66 17.62
C LEU A 251 9.66 -29.28 16.77
N GLY A 252 10.01 -30.11 15.78
CA GLY A 252 11.10 -29.86 14.82
C GLY A 252 10.66 -29.46 13.42
N GLY A 253 9.35 -29.31 13.21
CA GLY A 253 8.76 -28.95 11.90
C GLY A 253 8.15 -27.55 11.91
N GLN A 254 6.84 -27.45 11.75
CA GLN A 254 6.10 -26.18 11.93
C GLN A 254 6.13 -25.77 13.40
N THR A 255 7.16 -25.03 13.81
CA THR A 255 7.46 -24.70 15.20
C THR A 255 7.69 -23.20 15.40
N GLN A 256 7.61 -22.76 16.65
CA GLN A 256 8.10 -21.44 17.08
C GLN A 256 9.37 -21.63 17.92
N LEU A 257 9.98 -20.54 18.38
CA LEU A 257 11.10 -20.58 19.32
C LEU A 257 10.62 -20.69 20.77
N CYS A 258 11.44 -21.28 21.64
CA CYS A 258 11.26 -21.20 23.09
C CYS A 258 11.80 -19.86 23.59
N LEU A 259 10.94 -18.85 23.73
CA LEU A 259 11.31 -17.46 23.96
C LEU A 259 11.88 -17.18 25.37
N THR A 260 11.74 -18.13 26.29
CA THR A 260 12.35 -18.06 27.64
C THR A 260 13.67 -18.82 27.73
N ASN A 261 14.15 -19.44 26.65
CA ASN A 261 15.45 -20.12 26.63
C ASN A 261 16.57 -19.09 26.45
N PRO A 262 17.52 -18.96 27.41
CA PRO A 262 18.58 -17.94 27.33
C PRO A 262 19.54 -18.14 26.15
N ALA A 263 19.80 -19.40 25.73
CA ALA A 263 20.66 -19.67 24.58
C ALA A 263 20.00 -19.16 23.27
N VAL A 264 18.69 -19.34 23.13
CA VAL A 264 17.92 -18.79 21.98
C VAL A 264 18.00 -17.27 21.93
N LEU A 265 17.90 -16.60 23.09
CA LEU A 265 18.04 -15.14 23.18
C LEU A 265 19.43 -14.67 22.71
N GLU A 266 20.50 -15.33 23.15
CA GLU A 266 21.87 -14.95 22.75
C GLU A 266 22.12 -15.22 21.26
N ILE A 267 21.57 -16.29 20.70
CA ILE A 267 21.61 -16.54 19.25
C ILE A 267 20.88 -15.42 18.51
N ALA A 268 19.66 -15.05 18.94
CA ALA A 268 18.88 -14.01 18.31
C ALA A 268 19.59 -12.63 18.33
N LYS A 269 20.20 -12.23 19.46
CA LYS A 269 21.00 -10.99 19.54
C LYS A 269 22.14 -10.99 18.52
N LYS A 270 22.90 -12.09 18.42
CA LYS A 270 24.00 -12.22 17.44
C LYS A 270 23.49 -12.16 16.01
N THR A 271 22.39 -12.82 15.72
CA THR A 271 21.78 -12.84 14.38
C THR A 271 21.30 -11.45 13.97
N VAL A 272 20.58 -10.73 14.83
CA VAL A 272 20.10 -9.37 14.52
C VAL A 272 21.27 -8.39 14.34
N ARG A 273 22.33 -8.51 15.15
CA ARG A 273 23.56 -7.73 14.94
C ARG A 273 24.22 -8.01 13.58
N GLN A 274 24.18 -9.27 13.12
CA GLN A 274 24.68 -9.61 11.79
C GLN A 274 23.80 -9.00 10.71
N TRP A 275 22.48 -9.09 10.81
CA TRP A 275 21.54 -8.46 9.88
C TRP A 275 21.77 -6.95 9.73
N ILE A 276 22.06 -6.24 10.85
CA ILE A 276 22.35 -4.80 10.80
C ILE A 276 23.66 -4.54 10.05
N LYS A 277 24.69 -5.36 10.22
CA LYS A 277 25.95 -5.23 9.48
C LYS A 277 25.77 -5.51 7.98
N ASP A 278 24.94 -6.49 7.63
CA ASP A 278 24.69 -6.90 6.25
C ASP A 278 23.78 -5.89 5.52
N ALA A 279 22.91 -5.20 6.25
CA ALA A 279 21.97 -4.22 5.70
C ALA A 279 22.01 -2.88 6.47
N PRO A 280 23.13 -2.14 6.48
CA PRO A 280 23.30 -0.96 7.32
C PRO A 280 22.34 0.19 6.96
N ALA A 281 21.87 0.25 5.73
CA ALA A 281 20.90 1.23 5.27
C ALA A 281 19.47 0.95 5.74
N ALA A 282 19.17 -0.28 6.19
CA ALA A 282 17.85 -0.61 6.72
C ALA A 282 17.65 0.05 8.09
N THR A 283 16.43 0.50 8.32
CA THR A 283 16.04 1.17 9.57
C THR A 283 15.38 0.22 10.54
N ILE A 284 14.62 -0.77 10.02
CA ILE A 284 13.76 -1.65 10.79
C ILE A 284 14.15 -3.11 10.53
N PHE A 285 14.25 -3.89 11.62
CA PHE A 285 14.60 -5.30 11.61
C PHE A 285 13.52 -6.08 12.36
N SER A 286 12.83 -7.00 11.67
CA SER A 286 11.75 -7.75 12.29
C SER A 286 12.29 -8.97 13.04
N VAL A 287 11.85 -9.12 14.27
CA VAL A 287 12.03 -10.31 15.11
C VAL A 287 10.64 -10.82 15.44
N SER A 288 10.11 -11.68 14.58
CA SER A 288 8.70 -12.05 14.60
C SER A 288 8.44 -13.54 14.45
N GLN A 289 7.35 -13.98 15.06
CA GLN A 289 6.87 -15.36 15.00
C GLN A 289 6.64 -15.86 13.57
N ASN A 290 6.79 -17.17 13.36
CA ASN A 290 6.45 -17.84 12.12
C ASN A 290 4.94 -17.86 11.88
N ASP A 291 4.51 -18.06 10.63
CA ASP A 291 3.09 -18.04 10.22
C ASP A 291 2.34 -19.34 10.55
N TRP A 292 2.43 -19.75 11.80
CA TRP A 292 1.63 -20.85 12.36
C TRP A 292 1.49 -20.70 13.87
N HIS A 293 0.52 -21.41 14.46
CA HIS A 293 0.28 -21.34 15.90
C HIS A 293 1.46 -21.95 16.69
N HIS A 294 1.40 -23.08 17.21
CA HIS A 294 2.45 -23.87 17.88
C HIS A 294 3.40 -23.06 18.79
N PHE A 295 2.89 -22.05 19.53
CA PHE A 295 3.68 -21.34 20.53
C PHE A 295 4.16 -22.27 21.65
N CYS A 296 5.24 -21.90 22.33
CA CYS A 296 5.85 -22.75 23.37
C CYS A 296 5.00 -22.78 24.65
N GLU A 297 4.63 -23.98 25.06
CA GLU A 297 3.86 -24.28 26.29
C GLU A 297 4.75 -24.78 27.44
N CYS A 298 6.09 -24.73 27.34
CA CYS A 298 6.96 -25.13 28.43
C CYS A 298 6.69 -24.30 29.70
N ALA A 299 7.02 -24.84 30.87
CA ALA A 299 6.68 -24.24 32.17
C ALA A 299 7.02 -22.74 32.27
N ASN A 300 8.20 -22.34 31.78
CA ASN A 300 8.64 -20.94 31.84
C ASN A 300 7.84 -20.03 30.87
N CYS A 301 7.66 -20.46 29.61
CA CYS A 301 6.86 -19.69 28.64
C CYS A 301 5.42 -19.55 29.09
N LYS A 302 4.82 -20.66 29.59
CA LYS A 302 3.46 -20.65 30.13
C LYS A 302 3.32 -19.73 31.34
N ALA A 303 4.21 -19.82 32.32
CA ALA A 303 4.16 -18.98 33.53
C ALA A 303 4.24 -17.47 33.17
N LEU A 304 5.08 -17.13 32.19
CA LEU A 304 5.21 -15.75 31.73
C LEU A 304 3.96 -15.29 30.96
N ALA A 305 3.40 -16.14 30.10
CA ALA A 305 2.17 -15.84 29.38
C ALA A 305 0.97 -15.69 30.34
N ASP A 306 0.86 -16.55 31.35
CA ASP A 306 -0.19 -16.47 32.37
C ASP A 306 -0.08 -15.17 33.20
N LYS A 307 1.13 -14.77 33.59
CA LYS A 307 1.41 -13.51 34.28
C LYS A 307 0.94 -12.31 33.45
N GLU A 308 1.34 -12.29 32.19
CA GLU A 308 1.03 -11.19 31.26
C GLU A 308 -0.40 -11.26 30.69
N GLY A 309 -1.11 -12.38 30.89
CA GLY A 309 -2.47 -12.60 30.38
C GLY A 309 -2.59 -12.64 28.85
N SER A 310 -1.45 -12.86 28.18
CA SER A 310 -1.31 -12.90 26.72
C SER A 310 -0.04 -13.60 26.28
N GLN A 311 -0.07 -14.28 25.14
CA GLN A 311 1.11 -14.83 24.49
C GLN A 311 2.04 -13.74 23.91
N ALA A 312 1.57 -12.51 23.78
CA ALA A 312 2.44 -11.36 23.48
C ALA A 312 3.44 -11.06 24.62
N GLY A 313 3.17 -11.52 25.86
CA GLY A 313 4.07 -11.35 27.00
C GLY A 313 5.44 -11.96 26.76
N PRO A 314 5.56 -13.29 26.60
CA PRO A 314 6.83 -13.94 26.27
C PRO A 314 7.53 -13.35 25.05
N LEU A 315 6.77 -13.02 23.99
CA LEU A 315 7.30 -12.41 22.77
C LEU A 315 7.93 -11.04 23.06
N LEU A 316 7.23 -10.18 23.78
CA LEU A 316 7.69 -8.82 24.04
C LEU A 316 8.87 -8.78 25.03
N HIS A 317 8.92 -9.66 26.02
CA HIS A 317 10.09 -9.82 26.88
C HIS A 317 11.33 -10.22 26.06
N PHE A 318 11.19 -11.15 25.12
CA PHE A 318 12.27 -11.59 24.25
C PHE A 318 12.73 -10.46 23.31
N VAL A 319 11.80 -9.80 22.63
CA VAL A 319 12.09 -8.70 21.70
C VAL A 319 12.73 -7.51 22.42
N ASN A 320 12.22 -7.14 23.60
CA ASN A 320 12.79 -6.07 24.41
C ASN A 320 14.25 -6.35 24.79
N ALA A 321 14.58 -7.59 25.17
CA ALA A 321 15.96 -7.96 25.52
C ALA A 321 16.91 -7.87 24.31
N ILE A 322 16.43 -8.13 23.10
CA ILE A 322 17.18 -7.91 21.87
C ILE A 322 17.31 -6.40 21.60
N ALA A 323 16.21 -5.65 21.72
CA ALA A 323 16.20 -4.21 21.49
C ALA A 323 17.13 -3.45 22.46
N ASP A 324 17.16 -3.84 23.73
CA ASP A 324 18.07 -3.30 24.74
C ASP A 324 19.55 -3.56 24.37
N ASP A 325 19.86 -4.73 23.80
CA ASP A 325 21.21 -5.06 23.34
C ASP A 325 21.60 -4.24 22.10
N ILE A 326 20.71 -4.14 21.12
CA ILE A 326 20.96 -3.40 19.87
C ILE A 326 21.12 -1.91 20.12
N ALA A 327 20.31 -1.30 21.01
CA ALA A 327 20.34 0.14 21.29
C ALA A 327 21.70 0.66 21.77
N ARG A 328 22.55 -0.22 22.33
CA ARG A 328 23.89 0.17 22.81
C ARG A 328 24.80 0.66 21.70
N ASP A 329 24.74 0.01 20.53
CA ASP A 329 25.64 0.29 19.42
C ASP A 329 24.92 0.87 18.20
N TYR A 330 23.59 0.69 18.12
CA TYR A 330 22.75 1.08 16.99
C TYR A 330 21.46 1.76 17.48
N PRO A 331 21.55 2.97 18.10
CA PRO A 331 20.40 3.63 18.73
C PRO A 331 19.33 4.10 17.73
N ASP A 332 19.67 4.20 16.43
CA ASP A 332 18.79 4.58 15.34
C ASP A 332 18.01 3.39 14.73
N LYS A 333 18.33 2.15 15.11
CA LYS A 333 17.68 0.96 14.58
C LYS A 333 16.45 0.57 15.40
N ILE A 334 15.42 0.14 14.70
CA ILE A 334 14.14 -0.28 15.26
C ILE A 334 14.03 -1.81 15.15
N ILE A 335 13.66 -2.44 16.25
CA ILE A 335 13.29 -3.87 16.26
C ILE A 335 11.78 -3.97 16.17
N ASP A 336 11.29 -4.54 15.07
CA ASP A 336 9.87 -4.75 14.82
C ASP A 336 9.45 -6.15 15.29
N THR A 337 8.21 -6.29 15.73
CA THR A 337 7.59 -7.59 16.01
C THR A 337 6.11 -7.58 15.67
N LEU A 338 5.53 -8.76 15.52
CA LEU A 338 4.09 -8.91 15.22
C LEU A 338 3.25 -9.06 16.50
N ALA A 339 2.10 -8.42 16.50
CA ALA A 339 0.94 -8.77 17.33
C ALA A 339 -0.09 -9.44 16.40
N TYR A 340 0.00 -10.76 16.23
CA TYR A 340 -0.65 -11.51 15.18
C TYR A 340 -1.24 -12.82 15.71
N GLN A 341 -2.50 -13.07 15.41
CA GLN A 341 -3.21 -14.26 15.86
C GLN A 341 -3.09 -14.44 17.39
N TYR A 342 -2.38 -15.45 17.86
CA TYR A 342 -2.26 -15.77 19.29
C TYR A 342 -1.49 -14.72 20.12
N THR A 343 -0.72 -13.83 19.49
CA THR A 343 -0.04 -12.70 20.15
C THR A 343 -0.74 -11.36 19.95
N ARG A 344 -1.95 -11.33 19.34
CA ARG A 344 -2.66 -10.08 19.01
C ARG A 344 -3.03 -9.28 20.25
N LYS A 345 -3.51 -9.96 21.31
CA LYS A 345 -3.90 -9.32 22.56
C LYS A 345 -2.71 -8.70 23.28
N PRO A 346 -2.77 -7.41 23.71
CA PRO A 346 -1.67 -6.77 24.43
C PRO A 346 -1.43 -7.43 25.81
N PRO A 347 -0.16 -7.49 26.28
CA PRO A 347 0.18 -8.01 27.60
C PRO A 347 -0.24 -7.04 28.72
N LYS A 348 -0.34 -7.53 29.96
CA LYS A 348 -0.77 -6.72 31.12
C LYS A 348 0.30 -5.73 31.58
N GLU A 349 1.53 -6.17 31.77
CA GLU A 349 2.59 -5.40 32.45
C GLU A 349 3.68 -4.92 31.51
N VAL A 350 4.26 -5.84 30.69
CA VAL A 350 5.41 -5.51 29.85
C VAL A 350 5.02 -4.49 28.78
N ARG A 351 5.90 -3.50 28.57
CA ARG A 351 5.79 -2.47 27.52
C ARG A 351 6.91 -2.61 26.52
N PRO A 352 6.69 -2.28 25.24
CA PRO A 352 7.75 -2.18 24.24
C PRO A 352 8.80 -1.15 24.65
N ARG A 353 10.08 -1.40 24.33
CA ARG A 353 11.14 -0.41 24.46
C ARG A 353 10.94 0.73 23.45
N PRO A 354 11.56 1.91 23.66
CA PRO A 354 11.43 3.06 22.74
C PRO A 354 11.83 2.75 21.29
N ASN A 355 12.78 1.83 21.10
CA ASN A 355 13.24 1.34 19.79
C ASN A 355 12.53 0.05 19.34
N VAL A 356 11.38 -0.30 19.93
CA VAL A 356 10.55 -1.44 19.50
C VAL A 356 9.31 -0.92 18.79
N SER A 357 9.04 -1.46 17.60
CA SER A 357 7.77 -1.32 16.88
C SER A 357 6.94 -2.58 17.05
N VAL A 358 5.67 -2.43 17.39
CA VAL A 358 4.70 -3.53 17.40
C VAL A 358 3.79 -3.36 16.19
N ARG A 359 3.70 -4.38 15.34
CA ARG A 359 2.85 -4.41 14.15
C ARG A 359 1.65 -5.30 14.40
N LEU A 360 0.51 -4.67 14.68
CA LEU A 360 -0.77 -5.33 14.96
C LEU A 360 -1.44 -5.70 13.64
N CYS A 361 -1.87 -6.96 13.53
CA CYS A 361 -2.47 -7.51 12.31
C CYS A 361 -3.98 -7.66 12.45
N SER A 362 -4.75 -7.24 11.43
CA SER A 362 -6.21 -7.24 11.39
C SER A 362 -6.82 -8.47 10.70
N ILE A 363 -6.07 -9.55 10.50
CA ILE A 363 -6.42 -10.68 9.62
C ILE A 363 -7.80 -11.33 9.92
N GLU A 364 -8.26 -11.31 11.17
CA GLU A 364 -9.53 -11.91 11.58
C GLU A 364 -10.72 -10.95 11.47
N CYS A 365 -10.49 -9.72 10.99
CA CYS A 365 -11.52 -8.70 10.93
C CYS A 365 -12.50 -8.91 9.77
N CYS A 366 -13.67 -8.26 9.89
CA CYS A 366 -14.54 -7.97 8.78
C CYS A 366 -14.00 -6.77 8.00
N PHE A 367 -13.86 -6.92 6.68
CA PHE A 367 -13.37 -5.87 5.78
C PHE A 367 -14.49 -5.18 4.99
N ALA A 368 -15.75 -5.54 5.20
CA ALA A 368 -16.89 -4.95 4.53
C ALA A 368 -17.39 -3.66 5.22
N HIS A 369 -17.18 -3.54 6.52
CA HIS A 369 -17.62 -2.44 7.36
C HIS A 369 -16.43 -1.78 8.05
N ALA A 370 -16.58 -0.49 8.42
CA ALA A 370 -15.56 0.21 9.19
C ALA A 370 -15.21 -0.54 10.48
N LEU A 371 -13.91 -0.61 10.81
CA LEU A 371 -13.40 -1.45 11.90
C LEU A 371 -14.09 -1.17 13.24
N ASP A 372 -14.28 0.11 13.58
CA ASP A 372 -14.87 0.55 14.83
C ASP A 372 -16.41 0.54 14.84
N ALA A 373 -17.03 0.36 13.68
CA ALA A 373 -18.50 0.29 13.54
C ALA A 373 -19.02 -1.16 13.45
N CYS A 374 -18.15 -2.13 13.13
CA CYS A 374 -18.54 -3.52 12.94
C CYS A 374 -18.46 -4.31 14.26
N PRO A 375 -19.58 -4.89 14.77
CA PRO A 375 -19.55 -5.66 16.01
C PRO A 375 -18.60 -6.87 15.98
N THR A 376 -18.37 -7.49 14.81
CA THR A 376 -17.43 -8.62 14.68
C THR A 376 -15.98 -8.21 14.88
N ASN A 377 -15.66 -6.92 14.77
CA ASN A 377 -14.33 -6.36 14.97
C ASN A 377 -14.07 -5.86 16.40
N ALA A 378 -15.03 -5.98 17.32
CA ALA A 378 -14.94 -5.42 18.67
C ALA A 378 -13.64 -5.84 19.40
N SER A 379 -13.25 -7.12 19.31
CA SER A 379 -12.01 -7.60 19.94
C SER A 379 -10.74 -6.97 19.36
N PHE A 380 -10.73 -6.67 18.06
CA PHE A 380 -9.61 -5.94 17.44
C PHE A 380 -9.58 -4.48 17.89
N VAL A 381 -10.74 -3.85 18.03
CA VAL A 381 -10.86 -2.48 18.56
C VAL A 381 -10.35 -2.38 19.99
N GLU A 382 -10.61 -3.39 20.83
CA GLU A 382 -10.05 -3.50 22.18
C GLU A 382 -8.53 -3.67 22.14
N ASP A 383 -8.02 -4.55 21.27
CA ASP A 383 -6.59 -4.82 21.15
C ASP A 383 -5.80 -3.57 20.67
N ILE A 384 -6.28 -2.84 19.66
CA ILE A 384 -5.59 -1.63 19.19
C ILE A 384 -5.55 -0.55 20.27
N ARG A 385 -6.62 -0.35 21.02
CA ARG A 385 -6.66 0.59 22.15
C ARG A 385 -5.67 0.19 23.24
N GLY A 386 -5.63 -1.10 23.59
CA GLY A 386 -4.70 -1.61 24.59
C GLY A 386 -3.23 -1.51 24.14
N TRP A 387 -2.93 -1.70 22.85
CA TRP A 387 -1.60 -1.48 22.31
C TRP A 387 -1.25 0.01 22.23
N HIS A 388 -2.18 0.89 21.87
CA HIS A 388 -1.98 2.34 21.88
C HIS A 388 -1.49 2.85 23.25
N GLU A 389 -2.08 2.36 24.34
CA GLU A 389 -1.67 2.74 25.71
C GLU A 389 -0.25 2.29 26.08
N LYS A 390 0.32 1.32 25.35
CA LYS A 390 1.60 0.69 25.67
C LYS A 390 2.74 1.05 24.71
N CYS A 391 2.42 1.32 23.45
CA CYS A 391 3.41 1.49 22.40
C CYS A 391 3.73 2.94 22.11
N ASN A 392 5.00 3.27 22.00
CA ASN A 392 5.45 4.55 21.41
C ASN A 392 5.40 4.51 19.88
N ARG A 393 5.51 3.30 19.30
CA ARG A 393 5.47 3.07 17.85
C ARG A 393 4.61 1.84 17.56
N LEU A 394 3.34 2.10 17.30
CA LEU A 394 2.36 1.10 16.86
C LEU A 394 2.24 1.17 15.35
N TYR A 395 2.45 0.04 14.67
CA TYR A 395 2.18 -0.13 13.26
C TYR A 395 1.00 -1.08 13.07
N ILE A 396 0.36 -1.00 11.92
CA ILE A 396 -0.70 -1.93 11.53
C ILE A 396 -0.26 -2.69 10.27
N TRP A 397 -0.62 -3.95 10.23
CA TRP A 397 -0.71 -4.77 9.04
C TRP A 397 -2.19 -5.00 8.75
N ASP A 398 -2.72 -4.28 7.78
CA ASP A 398 -4.12 -4.40 7.35
C ASP A 398 -4.22 -5.19 6.05
N TYR A 399 -5.41 -5.69 5.72
CA TYR A 399 -5.67 -6.57 4.59
C TYR A 399 -6.75 -5.94 3.71
N VAL A 400 -6.48 -5.75 2.42
CA VAL A 400 -7.37 -4.98 1.54
C VAL A 400 -7.91 -5.77 0.36
N ILE A 401 -7.61 -7.08 0.28
CA ILE A 401 -8.10 -7.97 -0.76
C ILE A 401 -8.63 -9.29 -0.21
N ASN A 402 -9.22 -10.09 -1.09
CA ASN A 402 -9.56 -11.48 -0.85
C ASN A 402 -8.45 -12.39 -1.41
N TYR A 403 -7.71 -13.08 -0.54
CA TYR A 403 -6.59 -13.94 -0.95
C TYR A 403 -7.03 -15.23 -1.63
N SER A 404 -8.21 -15.75 -1.27
CA SER A 404 -8.77 -16.96 -1.92
C SER A 404 -9.38 -16.67 -3.29
N HIS A 405 -9.74 -15.40 -3.59
CA HIS A 405 -10.40 -14.96 -4.81
C HIS A 405 -10.00 -13.53 -5.16
N SER A 406 -8.71 -13.29 -5.46
CA SER A 406 -8.14 -11.94 -5.62
C SER A 406 -8.75 -11.09 -6.74
N ILE A 407 -9.47 -11.74 -7.65
CA ILE A 407 -10.16 -11.09 -8.76
C ILE A 407 -11.65 -10.85 -8.48
N MET A 408 -12.20 -11.45 -7.44
CA MET A 408 -13.62 -11.30 -7.10
C MET A 408 -13.93 -9.88 -6.60
N PRO A 409 -15.14 -9.32 -6.90
CA PRO A 409 -15.53 -8.04 -6.30
C PRO A 409 -15.43 -8.08 -4.77
N PHE A 410 -14.68 -7.13 -4.21
CA PHE A 410 -14.43 -7.02 -2.77
C PHE A 410 -14.78 -5.60 -2.29
N PRO A 411 -16.04 -5.38 -1.82
CA PRO A 411 -16.60 -4.05 -1.61
C PRO A 411 -16.09 -3.37 -0.33
N ASN A 412 -14.80 -3.01 -0.30
CA ASN A 412 -14.16 -2.36 0.85
C ASN A 412 -13.57 -0.96 0.56
N LEU A 413 -13.77 -0.39 -0.64
CA LEU A 413 -13.22 0.94 -0.96
C LEU A 413 -13.74 2.03 -0.01
N ARG A 414 -15.00 1.91 0.45
CA ARG A 414 -15.63 2.90 1.34
C ARG A 414 -15.17 2.80 2.79
N VAL A 415 -14.51 1.70 3.18
CA VAL A 415 -14.00 1.54 4.56
C VAL A 415 -12.52 1.89 4.69
N ILE A 416 -11.78 2.08 3.59
CA ILE A 416 -10.35 2.46 3.61
C ILE A 416 -10.15 3.74 4.43
N LYS A 417 -10.86 4.82 4.11
CA LYS A 417 -10.72 6.10 4.83
C LYS A 417 -11.11 5.99 6.32
N PRO A 418 -12.31 5.51 6.71
CA PRO A 418 -12.64 5.38 8.12
C PRO A 418 -11.66 4.50 8.89
N ASN A 419 -11.16 3.41 8.31
CA ASN A 419 -10.18 2.55 8.97
C ASN A 419 -8.85 3.29 9.18
N ILE A 420 -8.31 3.97 8.17
CA ILE A 420 -7.06 4.73 8.30
C ILE A 420 -7.21 5.88 9.32
N ARG A 421 -8.36 6.56 9.35
CA ARG A 421 -8.67 7.57 10.38
C ARG A 421 -8.70 6.96 11.78
N PHE A 422 -9.35 5.80 11.92
CA PHE A 422 -9.40 5.07 13.18
C PHE A 422 -7.99 4.67 13.65
N PHE A 423 -7.13 4.18 12.76
CA PHE A 423 -5.74 3.87 13.08
C PHE A 423 -4.96 5.12 13.52
N ALA A 424 -5.05 6.21 12.76
CA ALA A 424 -4.38 7.47 13.11
C ALA A 424 -4.85 8.03 14.47
N ALA A 425 -6.15 7.97 14.76
CA ALA A 425 -6.74 8.40 16.03
C ALA A 425 -6.28 7.54 17.22
N ASN A 426 -5.90 6.28 16.98
CA ASN A 426 -5.32 5.38 17.99
C ASN A 426 -3.78 5.39 17.99
N GLY A 427 -3.15 6.48 17.51
CA GLY A 427 -1.70 6.70 17.64
C GLY A 427 -0.83 5.81 16.76
N VAL A 428 -1.42 5.14 15.76
CA VAL A 428 -0.66 4.36 14.77
C VAL A 428 0.29 5.29 14.01
N LYS A 429 1.55 4.85 13.86
CA LYS A 429 2.62 5.58 13.17
C LYS A 429 2.97 5.00 11.81
N GLY A 430 2.59 3.77 11.53
CA GLY A 430 2.88 3.13 10.27
C GLY A 430 1.78 2.17 9.84
N LEU A 431 1.56 2.09 8.54
CA LEU A 431 0.52 1.24 7.98
C LEU A 431 1.04 0.50 6.75
N TYR A 432 0.86 -0.82 6.75
CA TYR A 432 1.06 -1.70 5.62
C TYR A 432 -0.28 -2.29 5.22
N GLU A 433 -0.77 -1.88 4.06
CA GLU A 433 -1.98 -2.39 3.42
C GLU A 433 -1.59 -3.57 2.53
N GLU A 434 -1.68 -4.77 3.06
CA GLU A 434 -1.36 -5.97 2.28
C GLU A 434 -2.38 -6.16 1.16
N ALA A 435 -1.86 -6.33 -0.04
CA ALA A 435 -2.61 -6.27 -1.27
C ALA A 435 -2.26 -7.42 -2.23
N CYS A 436 -2.72 -7.36 -3.47
CA CYS A 436 -2.40 -8.36 -4.47
C CYS A 436 -0.99 -8.14 -5.05
N TYR A 437 0.02 -8.72 -4.43
CA TYR A 437 1.42 -8.63 -4.84
C TYR A 437 1.82 -9.65 -5.91
N PHE A 438 1.04 -10.71 -6.10
CA PHE A 438 1.39 -11.91 -6.85
C PHE A 438 0.89 -11.91 -8.30
N THR A 439 0.02 -10.98 -8.70
CA THR A 439 -0.49 -10.85 -10.07
C THR A 439 -0.91 -9.43 -10.40
N LYS A 440 -1.01 -9.11 -11.70
CA LYS A 440 -1.75 -7.96 -12.22
C LYS A 440 -3.21 -8.30 -12.43
N GLY A 441 -4.05 -7.28 -12.69
CA GLY A 441 -5.46 -7.47 -13.05
C GLY A 441 -6.34 -7.97 -11.91
N SER A 442 -5.92 -7.83 -10.64
CA SER A 442 -6.81 -8.05 -9.50
C SER A 442 -7.90 -6.96 -9.44
N GLU A 443 -8.94 -7.18 -8.64
CA GLU A 443 -10.12 -6.34 -8.60
C GLU A 443 -9.78 -4.87 -8.33
N VAL A 444 -10.03 -4.00 -9.33
CA VAL A 444 -9.77 -2.54 -9.35
C VAL A 444 -8.47 -2.11 -8.66
N ALA A 445 -7.39 -2.87 -8.87
CA ALA A 445 -6.11 -2.73 -8.17
C ALA A 445 -5.53 -1.31 -8.25
N GLU A 446 -5.58 -0.69 -9.42
CA GLU A 446 -5.04 0.64 -9.69
C GLU A 446 -5.79 1.72 -8.91
N LEU A 447 -7.14 1.69 -8.95
CA LEU A 447 -7.98 2.60 -8.17
C LEU A 447 -7.74 2.41 -6.67
N ARG A 448 -7.68 1.17 -6.22
CA ARG A 448 -7.48 0.83 -4.81
C ARG A 448 -6.12 1.36 -4.32
N THR A 449 -5.07 1.15 -5.12
CA THR A 449 -3.72 1.64 -4.82
C THR A 449 -3.68 3.17 -4.72
N TYR A 450 -4.33 3.86 -5.69
CA TYR A 450 -4.41 5.32 -5.70
C TYR A 450 -5.15 5.85 -4.47
N LEU A 451 -6.31 5.27 -4.15
CA LEU A 451 -7.13 5.68 -3.01
C LEU A 451 -6.40 5.50 -1.68
N MET A 452 -5.72 4.36 -1.50
CA MET A 452 -4.90 4.10 -0.32
C MET A 452 -3.76 5.11 -0.22
N ALA A 453 -3.05 5.41 -1.31
CA ALA A 453 -1.97 6.38 -1.27
C ALA A 453 -2.44 7.77 -0.81
N LYS A 454 -3.61 8.23 -1.26
CA LYS A 454 -4.20 9.50 -0.82
C LYS A 454 -4.56 9.51 0.67
N THR A 455 -5.20 8.44 1.13
CA THR A 455 -5.67 8.33 2.53
C THR A 455 -4.53 8.03 3.51
N LEU A 456 -3.51 7.29 3.11
CA LEU A 456 -2.29 7.08 3.91
C LEU A 456 -1.50 8.38 4.10
N TRP A 457 -1.47 9.25 3.08
CA TRP A 457 -0.86 10.57 3.20
C TRP A 457 -1.71 11.50 4.07
N ASN A 458 -3.00 11.59 3.77
CA ASN A 458 -3.96 12.42 4.50
C ASN A 458 -5.21 11.58 4.86
N PRO A 459 -5.35 11.14 6.12
CA PRO A 459 -6.52 10.35 6.55
C PRO A 459 -7.87 11.05 6.32
N ASP A 460 -7.89 12.37 6.17
CA ASP A 460 -9.09 13.15 5.91
C ASP A 460 -9.35 13.41 4.41
N TYR A 461 -8.52 12.83 3.51
CA TYR A 461 -8.68 13.04 2.07
C TYR A 461 -10.12 12.69 1.61
N ASP A 462 -10.65 13.47 0.68
CA ASP A 462 -11.96 13.19 0.10
C ASP A 462 -11.89 11.98 -0.84
N THR A 463 -12.36 10.84 -0.37
CA THR A 463 -12.29 9.57 -1.10
C THR A 463 -13.27 9.50 -2.27
N ASP A 464 -14.43 10.14 -2.19
CA ASP A 464 -15.37 10.21 -3.34
C ASP A 464 -14.77 11.03 -4.46
N ARG A 465 -14.19 12.20 -4.13
CA ARG A 465 -13.41 12.99 -5.08
C ARG A 465 -12.28 12.18 -5.70
N ALA A 466 -11.51 11.44 -4.90
CA ALA A 466 -10.41 10.62 -5.42
C ALA A 466 -10.87 9.52 -6.38
N ILE A 467 -12.00 8.87 -6.08
CA ILE A 467 -12.62 7.87 -6.96
C ILE A 467 -13.03 8.51 -8.28
N ASP A 468 -13.75 9.65 -8.23
CA ASP A 468 -14.23 10.33 -9.43
C ASP A 468 -13.09 10.84 -10.31
N GLU A 469 -12.04 11.44 -9.71
CA GLU A 469 -10.83 11.89 -10.42
C GLU A 469 -10.11 10.71 -11.09
N PHE A 470 -9.97 9.58 -10.37
CA PHE A 470 -9.36 8.37 -10.92
C PHE A 470 -10.18 7.82 -12.08
N LEU A 471 -11.48 7.60 -11.88
CA LEU A 471 -12.35 7.04 -12.90
C LEU A 471 -12.35 7.91 -14.17
N LYS A 472 -12.48 9.23 -14.02
CA LYS A 472 -12.46 10.18 -15.14
C LYS A 472 -11.12 10.17 -15.88
N GLY A 473 -10.01 10.19 -15.16
CA GLY A 473 -8.68 10.27 -15.76
C GLY A 473 -8.19 8.94 -16.36
N TYR A 474 -8.58 7.81 -15.78
CA TYR A 474 -8.11 6.48 -16.18
C TYR A 474 -9.03 5.78 -17.18
N TYR A 475 -10.36 5.94 -17.05
CA TYR A 475 -11.35 5.27 -17.88
C TYR A 475 -12.09 6.23 -18.84
N GLY A 476 -11.86 7.53 -18.74
CA GLY A 476 -12.46 8.54 -19.64
C GLY A 476 -14.00 8.47 -19.69
N PRO A 477 -14.60 8.37 -20.89
CA PRO A 477 -16.07 8.33 -21.08
C PRO A 477 -16.77 7.17 -20.35
N ALA A 478 -16.05 6.08 -20.01
CA ALA A 478 -16.62 4.95 -19.28
C ALA A 478 -16.83 5.22 -17.78
N SER A 479 -16.29 6.33 -17.26
CA SER A 479 -16.32 6.62 -15.82
C SER A 479 -17.71 6.62 -15.16
N PRO A 480 -18.80 7.11 -15.77
CA PRO A 480 -20.12 7.08 -15.13
C PRO A 480 -20.66 5.68 -14.91
N ALA A 481 -20.49 4.79 -15.89
CA ALA A 481 -20.95 3.41 -15.79
C ALA A 481 -20.12 2.62 -14.74
N LEU A 482 -18.81 2.84 -14.70
CA LEU A 482 -17.93 2.21 -13.70
C LEU A 482 -18.22 2.76 -12.29
N ARG A 483 -18.52 4.04 -12.13
CA ARG A 483 -18.97 4.59 -10.84
C ARG A 483 -20.25 3.90 -10.36
N GLN A 484 -21.23 3.70 -11.23
CA GLN A 484 -22.47 3.01 -10.91
C GLN A 484 -22.24 1.54 -10.54
N TYR A 485 -21.30 0.85 -11.20
CA TYR A 485 -20.88 -0.50 -10.80
C TYR A 485 -20.27 -0.52 -9.39
N LEU A 486 -19.33 0.36 -9.10
CA LEU A 486 -18.71 0.43 -7.77
C LEU A 486 -19.76 0.75 -6.69
N ASP A 487 -20.64 1.70 -6.96
CA ASP A 487 -21.72 2.06 -6.03
C ASP A 487 -22.70 0.91 -5.82
N LEU A 488 -23.01 0.13 -6.88
CA LEU A 488 -23.87 -1.03 -6.79
C LEU A 488 -23.34 -2.06 -5.79
N VAL A 489 -22.08 -2.50 -5.95
CA VAL A 489 -21.52 -3.57 -5.10
C VAL A 489 -21.28 -3.10 -3.65
N HIS A 490 -20.86 -1.84 -3.46
CA HIS A 490 -20.63 -1.29 -2.12
C HIS A 490 -21.94 -1.01 -1.37
N ARG A 491 -23.00 -0.57 -2.06
CA ARG A 491 -24.31 -0.37 -1.47
C ARG A 491 -24.89 -1.67 -0.94
N GLN A 492 -24.76 -2.79 -1.66
CA GLN A 492 -25.25 -4.08 -1.23
C GLN A 492 -24.73 -4.46 0.17
N VAL A 493 -23.45 -4.23 0.43
CA VAL A 493 -22.85 -4.53 1.74
C VAL A 493 -23.18 -3.44 2.77
N GLY A 494 -23.16 -2.17 2.37
CA GLY A 494 -23.43 -1.05 3.29
C GLY A 494 -24.86 -1.01 3.85
N GLU A 495 -25.84 -1.59 3.14
CA GLU A 495 -27.24 -1.70 3.58
C GLU A 495 -27.50 -2.93 4.48
N HIS A 496 -26.54 -3.85 4.62
CA HIS A 496 -26.68 -5.11 5.33
C HIS A 496 -25.58 -5.29 6.39
N ALA A 497 -25.84 -4.87 7.60
CA ALA A 497 -24.88 -4.93 8.71
C ALA A 497 -24.42 -6.35 9.08
N ASP A 498 -25.16 -7.38 8.66
CA ASP A 498 -24.89 -8.80 8.86
C ASP A 498 -24.06 -9.46 7.72
N TRP A 499 -23.77 -8.71 6.64
CA TRP A 499 -23.00 -9.25 5.52
C TRP A 499 -21.50 -8.96 5.68
N HIS A 500 -20.82 -9.86 6.33
CA HIS A 500 -19.40 -9.74 6.61
C HIS A 500 -18.53 -10.35 5.51
N THR A 501 -17.36 -9.75 5.28
CA THR A 501 -16.33 -10.30 4.40
C THR A 501 -15.03 -10.52 5.16
N SER A 502 -14.33 -11.58 4.82
CA SER A 502 -12.98 -11.87 5.27
C SER A 502 -12.03 -11.99 4.09
N ILE A 503 -10.76 -12.10 4.35
CA ILE A 503 -9.74 -12.34 3.33
C ILE A 503 -9.90 -13.66 2.55
N ASN A 504 -10.80 -14.56 3.00
CA ASN A 504 -11.06 -15.87 2.40
C ASN A 504 -12.53 -16.08 2.02
N THR A 505 -13.28 -15.00 1.89
CA THR A 505 -14.70 -15.06 1.53
C THR A 505 -14.92 -15.67 0.16
N GLY A 506 -15.83 -16.67 0.06
CA GLY A 506 -16.15 -17.32 -1.21
C GLY A 506 -17.13 -16.53 -2.09
N PRO A 507 -17.32 -16.94 -3.36
CA PRO A 507 -18.12 -16.21 -4.35
C PRO A 507 -19.65 -16.36 -4.20
N GLY A 508 -20.14 -17.20 -3.27
CA GLY A 508 -21.57 -17.45 -3.05
C GLY A 508 -22.27 -16.47 -2.12
N LEU A 509 -21.72 -15.27 -1.91
CA LEU A 509 -22.29 -14.27 -1.00
C LEU A 509 -23.51 -13.53 -1.59
N PRO A 510 -24.44 -13.07 -0.73
CA PRO A 510 -25.64 -12.37 -1.16
C PRO A 510 -25.40 -11.13 -2.01
N TYR A 511 -24.30 -10.39 -1.80
CA TYR A 511 -23.97 -9.22 -2.62
C TYR A 511 -23.47 -9.56 -4.04
N LEU A 512 -23.26 -10.86 -4.33
CA LEU A 512 -22.92 -11.39 -5.66
C LEU A 512 -24.06 -12.24 -6.27
N ARG A 513 -25.30 -12.05 -5.80
CA ARG A 513 -26.46 -12.73 -6.34
C ARG A 513 -26.72 -12.36 -7.81
N ALA A 514 -27.51 -13.20 -8.50
CA ALA A 514 -27.73 -13.10 -9.95
C ALA A 514 -28.11 -11.68 -10.41
N GLU A 515 -29.06 -11.03 -9.73
CA GLU A 515 -29.57 -9.71 -10.10
C GLU A 515 -28.50 -8.61 -10.00
N VAL A 516 -27.59 -8.72 -9.02
CA VAL A 516 -26.46 -7.78 -8.87
C VAL A 516 -25.45 -7.99 -10.00
N ILE A 517 -25.16 -9.24 -10.36
CA ILE A 517 -24.23 -9.59 -11.44
C ILE A 517 -24.81 -9.20 -12.80
N GLU A 518 -26.12 -9.36 -13.02
CA GLU A 518 -26.79 -8.91 -14.23
C GLU A 518 -26.70 -7.39 -14.41
N GLU A 519 -26.97 -6.63 -13.35
CA GLU A 519 -26.83 -5.18 -13.36
C GLU A 519 -25.37 -4.75 -13.58
N ALA A 520 -24.42 -5.40 -12.91
CA ALA A 520 -23.00 -5.16 -13.08
C ALA A 520 -22.55 -5.41 -14.54
N ALA A 521 -22.98 -6.52 -15.14
CA ALA A 521 -22.67 -6.85 -16.52
C ALA A 521 -23.20 -5.78 -17.48
N ARG A 522 -24.43 -5.30 -17.28
CA ARG A 522 -25.01 -4.22 -18.07
C ARG A 522 -24.21 -2.91 -17.97
N ARG A 523 -23.72 -2.56 -16.76
CA ARG A 523 -22.87 -1.37 -16.59
C ARG A 523 -21.54 -1.51 -17.35
N PHE A 524 -20.97 -2.70 -17.40
CA PHE A 524 -19.78 -2.94 -18.21
C PHE A 524 -20.07 -2.92 -19.72
N ASP A 525 -21.24 -3.39 -20.19
CA ASP A 525 -21.64 -3.24 -21.60
C ASP A 525 -21.75 -1.76 -21.99
N GLU A 526 -22.34 -0.91 -21.13
CA GLU A 526 -22.42 0.54 -21.32
C GLU A 526 -21.01 1.18 -21.33
N ALA A 527 -20.14 0.77 -20.40
CA ALA A 527 -18.77 1.25 -20.29
C ALA A 527 -17.94 0.93 -21.53
N GLU A 528 -17.94 -0.33 -21.97
CA GLU A 528 -17.21 -0.78 -23.18
C GLU A 528 -17.72 -0.07 -24.44
N ALA A 529 -19.05 0.09 -24.59
CA ALA A 529 -19.64 0.80 -25.71
C ALA A 529 -19.19 2.26 -25.80
N SER A 530 -19.02 2.93 -24.64
CA SER A 530 -18.64 4.33 -24.58
C SER A 530 -17.16 4.59 -24.99
N VAL A 531 -16.31 3.56 -24.99
CA VAL A 531 -14.86 3.66 -25.28
C VAL A 531 -14.40 2.73 -26.40
N ARG A 532 -15.32 2.15 -27.16
CA ARG A 532 -14.99 1.10 -28.15
C ARG A 532 -13.96 1.51 -29.21
N GLU A 533 -13.88 2.82 -29.53
CA GLU A 533 -12.96 3.37 -30.53
C GLU A 533 -11.56 3.65 -29.95
N ASP A 534 -11.40 3.61 -28.62
CA ASP A 534 -10.12 3.77 -27.95
C ASP A 534 -9.63 2.44 -27.38
N ALA A 535 -8.68 1.81 -28.07
CA ALA A 535 -8.17 0.49 -27.70
C ALA A 535 -7.54 0.43 -26.29
N THR A 536 -6.99 1.56 -25.79
CA THR A 536 -6.38 1.65 -24.47
C THR A 536 -7.47 1.72 -23.40
N LEU A 537 -8.43 2.60 -23.56
CA LEU A 537 -9.56 2.75 -22.62
C LEU A 537 -10.43 1.48 -22.61
N LEU A 538 -10.70 0.90 -23.80
CA LEU A 538 -11.45 -0.34 -23.90
C LEU A 538 -10.75 -1.48 -23.13
N HIS A 539 -9.43 -1.62 -23.28
CA HIS A 539 -8.70 -2.64 -22.54
C HIS A 539 -8.78 -2.44 -21.03
N ARG A 540 -8.62 -1.20 -20.54
CA ARG A 540 -8.76 -0.86 -19.12
C ARG A 540 -10.16 -1.24 -18.58
N VAL A 541 -11.21 -0.95 -19.32
CA VAL A 541 -12.60 -1.33 -18.96
C VAL A 541 -12.77 -2.83 -18.96
N GLN A 542 -12.22 -3.55 -19.95
CA GLN A 542 -12.23 -5.01 -20.01
C GLN A 542 -11.53 -5.65 -18.82
N VAL A 543 -10.38 -5.12 -18.39
CA VAL A 543 -9.68 -5.57 -17.17
C VAL A 543 -10.56 -5.34 -15.94
N ALA A 544 -11.21 -4.18 -15.82
CA ALA A 544 -12.14 -3.90 -14.72
C ALA A 544 -13.39 -4.80 -14.73
N ARG A 545 -13.75 -5.40 -15.87
CA ARG A 545 -14.85 -6.37 -16.03
C ARG A 545 -14.49 -7.78 -15.56
N LEU A 546 -13.20 -8.13 -15.48
CA LEU A 546 -12.77 -9.48 -15.09
C LEU A 546 -13.43 -10.00 -13.79
N PRO A 547 -13.63 -9.18 -12.73
CA PRO A 547 -14.35 -9.60 -11.53
C PRO A 547 -15.77 -10.13 -11.79
N VAL A 548 -16.52 -9.46 -12.67
CA VAL A 548 -17.89 -9.87 -13.03
C VAL A 548 -17.88 -11.16 -13.84
N LEU A 549 -17.02 -11.26 -14.85
CA LEU A 549 -16.82 -12.49 -15.63
C LEU A 549 -16.41 -13.66 -14.73
N TYR A 550 -15.53 -13.43 -13.77
CA TYR A 550 -15.11 -14.45 -12.81
C TYR A 550 -16.30 -15.00 -12.02
N VAL A 551 -17.14 -14.13 -11.44
CA VAL A 551 -18.32 -14.55 -10.66
C VAL A 551 -19.34 -15.26 -11.54
N GLN A 552 -19.59 -14.77 -12.77
CA GLN A 552 -20.44 -15.44 -13.74
C GLN A 552 -19.97 -16.87 -14.02
N ILE A 553 -18.68 -17.10 -14.20
CA ILE A 553 -18.10 -18.42 -14.46
C ILE A 553 -18.18 -19.34 -13.23
N VAL A 554 -17.78 -18.87 -12.06
CA VAL A 554 -17.64 -19.74 -10.88
C VAL A 554 -18.97 -20.09 -10.25
N ASN A 555 -19.97 -19.17 -10.27
CA ASN A 555 -21.29 -19.37 -9.65
C ASN A 555 -22.27 -20.13 -10.55
N THR A 556 -22.02 -20.21 -11.85
CA THR A 556 -22.88 -20.95 -12.77
C THR A 556 -22.67 -22.46 -12.58
N LYS A 557 -23.76 -23.21 -12.50
CA LYS A 557 -23.72 -24.69 -12.50
C LYS A 557 -23.61 -25.23 -13.92
N PRO A 558 -23.06 -26.44 -14.09
CA PRO A 558 -23.01 -27.09 -15.39
C PRO A 558 -24.41 -27.19 -16.05
N GLY A 559 -24.55 -26.67 -17.26
CA GLY A 559 -25.80 -26.66 -18.03
C GLY A 559 -26.75 -25.51 -17.72
N GLU A 560 -26.44 -24.65 -16.73
CA GLU A 560 -27.18 -23.42 -16.47
C GLU A 560 -26.61 -22.26 -17.30
N LYS A 561 -27.41 -21.21 -17.48
CA LYS A 561 -27.02 -19.97 -18.15
C LYS A 561 -26.42 -19.00 -17.14
N PRO A 562 -25.24 -18.36 -17.44
CA PRO A 562 -24.66 -17.37 -16.55
C PRO A 562 -25.56 -16.12 -16.42
N ALA A 563 -25.64 -15.57 -15.20
CA ALA A 563 -26.38 -14.34 -14.94
C ALA A 563 -25.77 -13.16 -15.74
N GLY A 564 -26.61 -12.39 -16.45
CA GLY A 564 -26.19 -11.21 -17.20
C GLY A 564 -25.30 -11.47 -18.41
N ALA A 565 -25.15 -12.72 -18.86
CA ALA A 565 -24.28 -13.08 -19.97
C ALA A 565 -24.92 -12.88 -21.37
N GLY A 566 -26.13 -12.36 -21.45
CA GLY A 566 -26.86 -12.22 -22.73
C GLY A 566 -27.04 -13.55 -23.43
N ALA A 567 -26.48 -13.72 -24.62
CA ALA A 567 -26.49 -14.97 -25.38
C ALA A 567 -25.27 -15.87 -25.08
N ALA A 568 -24.25 -15.38 -24.36
CA ALA A 568 -23.03 -16.14 -24.10
C ALA A 568 -23.27 -17.27 -23.09
N ASP A 569 -22.61 -18.39 -23.30
CA ASP A 569 -22.50 -19.51 -22.37
C ASP A 569 -21.17 -19.44 -21.60
N VAL A 570 -20.97 -20.34 -20.63
CA VAL A 570 -19.73 -20.36 -19.84
C VAL A 570 -18.46 -20.58 -20.68
N PRO A 571 -18.44 -21.46 -21.72
CA PRO A 571 -17.30 -21.57 -22.64
C PRO A 571 -16.93 -20.24 -23.31
N ALA A 572 -17.92 -19.47 -23.80
CA ALA A 572 -17.68 -18.17 -24.41
C ALA A 572 -17.14 -17.13 -23.39
N LEU A 573 -17.69 -17.12 -22.17
CA LEU A 573 -17.18 -16.26 -21.09
C LEU A 573 -15.75 -16.64 -20.70
N LEU A 574 -15.42 -17.93 -20.62
CA LEU A 574 -14.06 -18.40 -20.34
C LEU A 574 -13.06 -17.93 -21.41
N GLN A 575 -13.46 -17.99 -22.69
CA GLN A 575 -12.61 -17.50 -23.78
C GLN A 575 -12.38 -15.99 -23.68
N THR A 576 -13.42 -15.22 -23.38
CA THR A 576 -13.32 -13.77 -23.17
C THR A 576 -12.43 -13.46 -21.97
N PHE A 577 -12.67 -14.11 -20.83
CA PHE A 577 -11.87 -13.97 -19.62
C PHE A 577 -10.39 -14.26 -19.89
N GLU A 578 -10.08 -15.40 -20.52
CA GLU A 578 -8.70 -15.80 -20.84
C GLU A 578 -8.01 -14.77 -21.74
N THR A 579 -8.69 -14.27 -22.77
CA THR A 579 -8.13 -13.28 -23.70
C THR A 579 -7.73 -12.00 -22.97
N ILE A 580 -8.61 -11.47 -22.13
CA ILE A 580 -8.36 -10.24 -21.36
C ILE A 580 -7.27 -10.50 -20.32
N ALA A 581 -7.37 -11.59 -19.56
CA ALA A 581 -6.44 -11.94 -18.49
C ALA A 581 -5.00 -12.09 -19.00
N ARG A 582 -4.82 -12.79 -20.14
CA ARG A 582 -3.48 -12.96 -20.74
C ARG A 582 -2.91 -11.64 -21.27
N LYS A 583 -3.73 -10.81 -21.91
CA LYS A 583 -3.31 -9.50 -22.41
C LYS A 583 -2.87 -8.59 -21.28
N GLU A 584 -3.53 -8.62 -20.11
CA GLU A 584 -3.16 -7.85 -18.93
C GLU A 584 -1.94 -8.42 -18.20
N GLY A 585 -1.64 -9.70 -18.38
CA GLY A 585 -0.57 -10.39 -17.65
C GLY A 585 -1.03 -10.93 -16.28
N LEU A 586 -2.32 -11.25 -16.14
CA LEU A 586 -2.83 -11.96 -14.97
C LEU A 586 -2.27 -13.39 -14.95
N THR A 587 -1.60 -13.73 -13.86
CA THR A 587 -0.92 -15.02 -13.70
C THR A 587 -1.57 -15.93 -12.67
N MET A 588 -2.19 -15.33 -11.64
CA MET A 588 -2.79 -16.04 -10.52
C MET A 588 -4.14 -15.43 -10.14
N LEU A 589 -5.07 -16.26 -9.66
CA LEU A 589 -6.41 -15.84 -9.22
C LEU A 589 -6.58 -15.85 -7.70
N ARG A 590 -5.62 -16.41 -6.99
CA ARG A 590 -5.57 -16.47 -5.53
C ARG A 590 -4.13 -16.61 -5.09
N GLU A 591 -3.87 -16.35 -3.83
CA GLU A 591 -2.60 -16.71 -3.22
C GLU A 591 -2.43 -18.23 -3.11
N GLY A 592 -1.22 -18.74 -3.28
CA GLY A 592 -0.87 -20.16 -3.07
C GLY A 592 -0.08 -20.78 -4.23
N GLY A 593 -0.03 -22.12 -4.25
CA GLY A 593 0.77 -22.90 -5.18
C GLY A 593 0.21 -23.00 -6.60
N ASP A 594 0.66 -24.00 -7.36
CA ASP A 594 0.37 -24.14 -8.79
C ASP A 594 -1.12 -24.13 -9.16
N THR A 595 -2.00 -24.65 -8.30
CA THR A 595 -3.46 -24.64 -8.55
C THR A 595 -4.08 -23.24 -8.49
N ALA A 596 -3.36 -22.24 -7.99
CA ALA A 596 -3.77 -20.85 -7.96
C ALA A 596 -3.53 -20.12 -9.29
N ARG A 597 -2.73 -20.71 -10.18
CA ARG A 597 -2.35 -20.12 -11.46
C ARG A 597 -3.51 -20.13 -12.47
N LEU A 598 -3.44 -19.20 -13.42
CA LEU A 598 -4.46 -19.00 -14.45
C LEU A 598 -4.71 -20.29 -15.27
N ASP A 599 -3.68 -20.93 -15.79
CA ASP A 599 -3.86 -22.11 -16.66
C ASP A 599 -4.52 -23.30 -15.94
N PRO A 600 -4.08 -23.75 -14.76
CA PRO A 600 -4.78 -24.78 -13.99
C PRO A 600 -6.23 -24.42 -13.67
N TRP A 601 -6.50 -23.15 -13.34
CA TRP A 601 -7.86 -22.71 -13.06
C TRP A 601 -8.74 -22.77 -14.31
N LEU A 602 -8.27 -22.28 -15.48
CA LEU A 602 -8.98 -22.37 -16.74
C LEU A 602 -9.29 -23.82 -17.12
N ALA A 603 -8.30 -24.72 -16.97
CA ALA A 603 -8.49 -26.15 -17.22
C ALA A 603 -9.57 -26.76 -16.30
N ALA A 604 -9.56 -26.41 -15.02
CA ALA A 604 -10.56 -26.86 -14.05
C ALA A 604 -11.97 -26.34 -14.40
N MET A 605 -12.11 -25.06 -14.81
CA MET A 605 -13.40 -24.48 -15.19
C MET A 605 -13.93 -25.09 -16.50
N ARG A 606 -13.09 -25.30 -17.50
CA ARG A 606 -13.46 -26.01 -18.73
C ARG A 606 -13.96 -27.41 -18.42
N LYS A 607 -13.23 -28.18 -17.58
CA LYS A 607 -13.66 -29.52 -17.16
C LYS A 607 -15.02 -29.50 -16.42
N LYS A 608 -15.23 -28.50 -15.53
CA LYS A 608 -16.48 -28.32 -14.78
C LYS A 608 -17.68 -28.11 -15.71
N HIS A 609 -17.51 -27.36 -16.81
CA HIS A 609 -18.61 -26.90 -17.67
C HIS A 609 -18.72 -27.63 -19.02
N VAL A 610 -17.72 -28.42 -19.43
CA VAL A 610 -17.87 -29.35 -20.56
C VAL A 610 -18.66 -30.53 -20.05
N LYS A 611 -19.92 -30.65 -20.50
CA LYS A 611 -20.65 -31.93 -20.39
C LYS A 611 -19.83 -32.94 -21.16
N GLU A 612 -19.42 -34.04 -20.52
CA GLU A 612 -19.10 -35.26 -21.26
C GLU A 612 -20.30 -35.56 -22.15
N ALA A 613 -20.11 -35.38 -23.44
CA ALA A 613 -21.07 -35.89 -24.42
C ALA A 613 -21.06 -37.42 -24.27
N LYS A 614 -22.02 -37.92 -23.48
CA LYS A 614 -22.34 -39.34 -23.47
C LYS A 614 -23.34 -39.62 -24.56
#